data_14a186c2e4eb5f5084b29a890dd4bf94
#
_entry.id   14a186c2e4eb5f5084b29a890dd4bf94
#
_cell.length_a   1.000
_cell.length_b   1.000
_cell.length_c   1.000
_cell.angle_alpha   90.00
_cell.angle_beta   90.00
_cell.angle_gamma   90.00
#
_symmetry.space_group_name_H-M   'P 1'
#
loop_
_entity.id
_entity.type
_entity.pdbx_description
1 polymer ?
#
loop_
_entity_poly.entity_id
_entity_poly.type
_entity_poly.pdbx_seq_one_letter_code
_entity_poly.pdbx_strand_id
1 'polypeptide(L)'
;YSNANCFIHPHTNNLYFYRQPDKLVKYDTKGNYLGQVNLPQKISPSLYFTFSDSLILAHYGEGIGQPQASALLYFNEQGEIKDSLPEFANPGNPMGMDQISSINVFKQLPGNANIGGLIYINYQNGTMTVLPIDQPSLWLSNGSIRFRKAFNDTIYDIKGHEATVHTTFHTRQWHFPAEKMGQKEDTDKYIVITSILETPNHLFFISLQGLYDKKKPFYGIYDKEKHITYMNDAN
;
A
#
# COMPACT_ATOMS: atom_id res chain seq x y z
N TYR A 1 -8.05 17.55 11.55
CA TYR A 1 -7.73 16.14 11.78
C TYR A 1 -7.53 15.50 10.43
N SER A 2 -6.28 15.26 10.03
CA SER A 2 -5.95 14.46 8.86
C SER A 2 -6.41 13.02 9.10
N ASN A 3 -6.94 12.35 8.08
CA ASN A 3 -7.43 11.00 8.14
C ASN A 3 -6.41 10.06 8.78
N ALA A 4 -6.69 9.68 10.00
CA ALA A 4 -5.89 8.72 10.70
C ALA A 4 -6.28 7.33 10.18
N ASN A 5 -5.36 6.63 9.55
CA ASN A 5 -5.56 5.23 9.26
C ASN A 5 -5.76 4.50 10.58
N CYS A 6 -6.88 3.79 10.69
CA CYS A 6 -7.23 2.99 11.85
C CYS A 6 -6.90 1.53 11.56
N PHE A 7 -6.16 0.91 12.46
CA PHE A 7 -5.79 -0.50 12.41
C PHE A 7 -6.40 -1.22 13.61
N ILE A 8 -7.04 -2.35 13.37
CA ILE A 8 -7.73 -3.11 14.40
C ILE A 8 -6.92 -4.35 14.73
N HIS A 9 -6.59 -4.51 16.00
CA HIS A 9 -5.91 -5.72 16.46
C HIS A 9 -6.88 -6.92 16.45
N PRO A 10 -6.57 -8.03 15.74
CA PRO A 10 -7.53 -9.09 15.46
C PRO A 10 -8.02 -9.85 16.71
N HIS A 11 -7.21 -9.91 17.77
CA HIS A 11 -7.53 -10.66 18.99
C HIS A 11 -8.10 -9.79 20.10
N THR A 12 -7.64 -8.54 20.23
CA THR A 12 -8.07 -7.66 21.32
C THR A 12 -9.15 -6.67 20.92
N ASN A 13 -9.38 -6.49 19.60
CA ASN A 13 -10.22 -5.47 19.00
C ASN A 13 -9.80 -4.03 19.37
N ASN A 14 -8.60 -3.84 19.91
CA ASN A 14 -8.08 -2.51 20.17
C ASN A 14 -7.84 -1.77 18.85
N LEU A 15 -8.07 -0.46 18.90
CA LEU A 15 -7.94 0.44 17.76
C LEU A 15 -6.59 1.15 17.84
N TYR A 16 -5.82 1.12 16.78
CA TYR A 16 -4.55 1.81 16.66
C TYR A 16 -4.65 2.88 15.60
N PHE A 17 -4.34 4.11 15.94
CA PHE A 17 -4.35 5.24 15.04
C PHE A 17 -2.93 5.76 14.86
N TYR A 18 -2.52 5.90 13.61
CA TYR A 18 -1.25 6.51 13.31
C TYR A 18 -1.27 8.00 13.63
N ARG A 19 -0.35 8.42 14.48
CA ARG A 19 -0.11 9.83 14.82
C ARG A 19 1.28 10.21 14.34
N GLN A 20 1.33 11.06 13.35
CA GLN A 20 2.60 11.59 12.85
C GLN A 20 3.42 12.25 13.95
N PRO A 21 4.76 12.17 13.89
CA PRO A 21 5.53 11.49 12.83
C PRO A 21 5.86 10.04 13.13
N ASP A 22 5.69 9.55 14.35
CA ASP A 22 6.37 8.34 14.83
C ASP A 22 5.60 7.50 15.86
N LYS A 23 4.29 7.65 15.96
CA LYS A 23 3.50 6.98 17.01
C LYS A 23 2.25 6.29 16.48
N LEU A 24 1.89 5.19 17.15
CA LEU A 24 0.53 4.65 17.13
C LEU A 24 -0.14 4.95 18.47
N VAL A 25 -1.34 5.50 18.44
CA VAL A 25 -2.15 5.76 19.63
C VAL A 25 -3.19 4.67 19.74
N LYS A 26 -3.31 4.04 20.91
CA LYS A 26 -4.13 2.87 21.17
C LYS A 26 -5.36 3.22 21.98
N TYR A 27 -6.51 2.73 21.55
CA TYR A 27 -7.80 2.85 22.22
C TYR A 27 -8.51 1.50 22.30
N ASP A 28 -9.39 1.36 23.29
CA ASP A 28 -10.38 0.26 23.26
C ASP A 28 -11.57 0.60 22.35
N THR A 29 -12.48 -0.35 22.19
CA THR A 29 -13.71 -0.17 21.38
C THR A 29 -14.71 0.81 22.01
N LYS A 30 -14.53 1.20 23.27
CA LYS A 30 -15.34 2.20 23.97
C LYS A 30 -14.75 3.61 23.85
N GLY A 31 -13.58 3.74 23.20
CA GLY A 31 -12.88 5.01 23.03
C GLY A 31 -12.00 5.39 24.23
N ASN A 32 -11.75 4.50 25.19
CA ASN A 32 -10.81 4.76 26.26
C ASN A 32 -9.38 4.66 25.74
N TYR A 33 -8.58 5.64 26.09
CA TYR A 33 -7.14 5.67 25.76
C TYR A 33 -6.39 4.60 26.55
N LEU A 34 -5.65 3.74 25.85
CA LEU A 34 -4.87 2.64 26.42
C LEU A 34 -3.37 2.87 26.40
N GLY A 35 -2.90 3.90 25.69
CA GLY A 35 -1.48 4.19 25.58
C GLY A 35 -1.02 4.51 24.18
N GLN A 36 0.29 4.50 23.98
CA GLN A 36 0.92 4.72 22.69
C GLN A 36 2.07 3.76 22.46
N VAL A 37 2.34 3.47 21.18
CA VAL A 37 3.48 2.72 20.68
C VAL A 37 4.40 3.69 19.95
N ASN A 38 5.66 3.75 20.31
CA ASN A 38 6.66 4.47 19.53
C ASN A 38 7.08 3.60 18.34
N LEU A 39 7.15 4.19 17.17
CA LEU A 39 7.58 3.46 15.98
C LEU A 39 9.11 3.41 15.89
N PRO A 40 9.68 2.29 15.46
CA PRO A 40 11.14 2.10 15.49
C PRO A 40 11.91 3.04 14.55
N GLN A 41 11.25 3.61 13.57
CA GLN A 41 11.85 4.55 12.61
C GLN A 41 10.89 5.70 12.33
N LYS A 42 11.44 6.87 11.98
CA LYS A 42 10.64 7.97 11.44
C LYS A 42 10.00 7.53 10.14
N ILE A 43 8.69 7.73 10.03
CA ILE A 43 7.85 7.10 9.04
C ILE A 43 7.66 7.99 7.83
N SER A 44 7.63 7.34 6.66
CA SER A 44 7.01 7.86 5.46
C SER A 44 5.48 7.88 5.62
N PRO A 45 4.77 8.89 5.08
CA PRO A 45 3.31 8.97 5.13
C PRO A 45 2.54 7.80 4.49
N SER A 46 3.21 6.92 3.76
CA SER A 46 2.62 5.73 3.13
C SER A 46 2.65 4.48 4.00
N LEU A 47 2.82 4.63 5.30
CA LEU A 47 2.96 3.50 6.21
C LEU A 47 1.64 2.75 6.42
N TYR A 48 1.70 1.45 6.25
CA TYR A 48 0.61 0.52 6.55
C TYR A 48 1.05 -0.46 7.63
N PHE A 49 0.10 -0.77 8.51
CA PHE A 49 0.29 -1.68 9.64
C PHE A 49 -0.69 -2.82 9.61
N THR A 50 -0.27 -3.94 10.14
CA THR A 50 -1.12 -5.05 10.55
C THR A 50 -0.53 -5.72 11.79
N PHE A 51 -1.12 -6.82 12.22
CA PHE A 51 -0.69 -7.52 13.42
C PHE A 51 -0.39 -8.98 13.10
N SER A 52 0.73 -9.47 13.62
CA SER A 52 1.12 -10.86 13.59
C SER A 52 1.28 -11.32 15.04
N ASP A 53 0.29 -12.04 15.56
CA ASP A 53 0.19 -12.40 16.97
C ASP A 53 0.30 -11.18 17.89
N SER A 54 1.38 -11.10 18.69
CA SER A 54 1.66 -9.98 19.59
C SER A 54 2.53 -8.88 18.97
N LEU A 55 2.97 -9.05 17.72
CA LEU A 55 3.84 -8.10 17.05
C LEU A 55 3.05 -7.21 16.08
N ILE A 56 3.53 -6.00 15.92
CA ILE A 56 3.06 -5.07 14.92
C ILE A 56 3.95 -5.25 13.69
N LEU A 57 3.32 -5.48 12.56
CA LEU A 57 3.99 -5.58 11.28
C LEU A 57 3.75 -4.30 10.48
N ALA A 58 4.82 -3.71 9.99
CA ALA A 58 4.78 -2.47 9.22
C ALA A 58 5.51 -2.60 7.90
N HIS A 59 4.88 -2.08 6.85
CA HIS A 59 5.54 -1.76 5.60
C HIS A 59 5.98 -0.30 5.65
N TYR A 60 7.28 -0.08 5.61
CA TYR A 60 7.84 1.25 5.48
C TYR A 60 7.92 1.57 3.99
N GLY A 61 7.12 2.54 3.54
CA GLY A 61 7.22 3.03 2.18
C GLY A 61 8.65 3.53 1.86
N GLU A 62 9.01 3.51 0.60
CA GLU A 62 10.30 4.04 0.15
C GLU A 62 10.38 5.53 0.49
N GLY A 63 11.22 5.89 1.44
CA GLY A 63 11.49 7.29 1.81
C GLY A 63 12.52 7.90 0.86
N ILE A 64 12.49 9.24 0.75
CA ILE A 64 13.50 9.99 0.01
C ILE A 64 14.88 9.68 0.60
N GLY A 65 15.79 9.15 -0.20
CA GLY A 65 17.22 9.05 0.13
C GLY A 65 17.63 7.91 1.07
N GLN A 66 16.77 6.92 1.32
CA GLN A 66 17.16 5.73 2.09
C GLN A 66 16.72 4.43 1.40
N PRO A 67 17.68 3.63 0.88
CA PRO A 67 17.39 2.29 0.43
C PRO A 67 16.92 1.45 1.62
N GLN A 68 15.67 0.98 1.59
CA GLN A 68 15.22 0.07 2.61
C GLN A 68 15.75 -1.33 2.32
N ALA A 69 16.57 -1.83 3.24
CA ALA A 69 17.06 -3.21 3.18
C ALA A 69 15.96 -4.24 3.50
N SER A 70 14.83 -3.79 4.05
CA SER A 70 13.74 -4.65 4.49
C SER A 70 12.40 -4.17 3.95
N ALA A 71 11.59 -5.08 3.39
CA ALA A 71 10.24 -4.80 2.97
C ALA A 71 9.31 -4.58 4.17
N LEU A 72 9.44 -5.42 5.19
CA LEU A 72 8.58 -5.43 6.36
C LEU A 72 9.41 -5.46 7.65
N LEU A 73 8.93 -4.78 8.68
CA LEU A 73 9.49 -4.81 10.02
C LEU A 73 8.46 -5.32 11.03
N TYR A 74 8.90 -6.23 11.90
CA TYR A 74 8.14 -6.73 13.05
C TYR A 74 8.66 -6.06 14.30
N PHE A 75 7.78 -5.46 15.09
CA PHE A 75 8.15 -4.81 16.35
C PHE A 75 7.07 -4.97 17.43
N ASN A 76 7.48 -4.85 18.68
CA ASN A 76 6.55 -4.91 19.80
C ASN A 76 5.97 -3.51 20.15
N GLU A 77 5.07 -3.45 21.13
CA GLU A 77 4.46 -2.20 21.60
C GLU A 77 5.48 -1.23 22.25
N GLN A 78 6.67 -1.69 22.58
CA GLN A 78 7.76 -0.84 23.06
C GLN A 78 8.56 -0.19 21.93
N GLY A 79 8.26 -0.54 20.66
CA GLY A 79 8.96 -0.05 19.49
C GLY A 79 10.26 -0.79 19.19
N GLU A 80 10.51 -1.91 19.86
CA GLU A 80 11.71 -2.72 19.65
C GLU A 80 11.49 -3.63 18.42
N ILE A 81 12.37 -3.52 17.43
CA ILE A 81 12.37 -4.40 16.27
C ILE A 81 12.71 -5.82 16.74
N LYS A 82 11.84 -6.75 16.47
CA LYS A 82 12.02 -8.18 16.80
C LYS A 82 12.46 -8.99 15.60
N ASP A 83 12.06 -8.52 14.41
CA ASP A 83 12.32 -9.24 13.18
C ASP A 83 12.13 -8.36 11.93
N SER A 84 12.61 -8.82 10.78
CA SER A 84 12.44 -8.14 9.51
C SER A 84 12.38 -9.13 8.35
N LEU A 85 11.59 -8.80 7.34
CA LEU A 85 11.58 -9.50 6.07
C LEU A 85 12.35 -8.65 5.04
N PRO A 86 13.39 -9.20 4.39
CA PRO A 86 14.13 -8.49 3.36
C PRO A 86 13.23 -8.04 2.19
N GLU A 87 13.67 -7.06 1.43
CA GLU A 87 12.97 -6.64 0.22
C GLU A 87 12.97 -7.77 -0.82
N PHE A 88 11.78 -8.24 -1.19
CA PHE A 88 11.59 -9.34 -2.13
C PHE A 88 10.65 -8.98 -3.29
N ALA A 89 9.90 -7.90 -3.14
CA ALA A 89 8.88 -7.48 -4.10
C ALA A 89 9.34 -6.29 -4.95
N ASN A 90 10.65 -6.04 -5.01
CA ASN A 90 11.19 -4.95 -5.80
C ASN A 90 11.28 -5.36 -7.28
N PRO A 91 10.54 -4.73 -8.20
CA PRO A 91 10.62 -5.03 -9.63
C PRO A 91 11.93 -4.56 -10.28
N GLY A 92 12.94 -4.28 -9.51
CA GLY A 92 14.11 -3.48 -9.87
C GLY A 92 13.87 -2.02 -9.51
N ASN A 93 14.91 -1.29 -9.17
CA ASN A 93 14.80 0.15 -8.95
C ASN A 93 15.09 0.90 -10.26
N PRO A 94 14.08 1.13 -11.11
CA PRO A 94 14.30 1.76 -12.42
C PRO A 94 14.55 3.26 -12.30
N MET A 95 14.27 3.81 -11.14
CA MET A 95 14.51 5.21 -10.83
C MET A 95 15.43 5.27 -9.63
N GLY A 96 16.55 5.94 -9.75
CA GLY A 96 17.39 6.25 -8.62
C GLY A 96 16.50 6.72 -7.48
N MET A 97 16.65 6.18 -6.28
CA MET A 97 15.77 6.37 -5.13
C MET A 97 15.59 7.83 -4.71
N ASP A 98 16.34 8.72 -5.31
CA ASP A 98 16.29 10.16 -5.10
C ASP A 98 15.02 10.82 -5.68
N GLN A 99 14.17 10.08 -6.36
CA GLN A 99 13.09 10.65 -7.17
C GLN A 99 11.68 10.27 -6.74
N ILE A 100 11.51 9.34 -5.81
CA ILE A 100 10.18 8.96 -5.32
C ILE A 100 9.99 9.45 -3.90
N SER A 101 9.06 10.38 -3.75
CA SER A 101 8.47 10.71 -2.47
C SER A 101 7.07 10.13 -2.41
N SER A 102 6.87 9.11 -1.60
CA SER A 102 5.51 8.66 -1.26
C SER A 102 4.95 9.60 -0.20
N ILE A 103 4.14 10.54 -0.62
CA ILE A 103 3.34 11.36 0.30
C ILE A 103 1.89 10.94 0.10
N ASN A 104 1.19 10.54 1.16
CA ASN A 104 -0.25 10.42 1.12
C ASN A 104 -0.84 11.83 0.97
N VAL A 105 -1.09 12.25 -0.26
CA VAL A 105 -1.83 13.47 -0.53
C VAL A 105 -3.30 13.11 -0.45
N PHE A 106 -3.89 13.42 0.67
CA PHE A 106 -5.34 13.37 0.81
C PHE A 106 -5.93 14.56 0.06
N LYS A 107 -6.33 14.33 -1.17
CA LYS A 107 -7.16 15.27 -1.87
C LYS A 107 -8.61 15.01 -1.47
N GLN A 108 -9.22 15.91 -0.74
CA GLN A 108 -10.67 15.88 -0.54
C GLN A 108 -11.34 16.09 -1.89
N LEU A 109 -11.95 15.05 -2.43
CA LEU A 109 -12.86 15.20 -3.56
C LEU A 109 -14.23 15.64 -3.05
N PRO A 110 -15.02 16.37 -3.90
CA PRO A 110 -16.42 16.62 -3.60
C PRO A 110 -17.12 15.28 -3.32
N GLY A 111 -17.70 15.12 -2.12
CA GLY A 111 -18.33 13.87 -1.71
C GLY A 111 -17.58 13.04 -0.66
N ASN A 112 -16.57 13.62 0.02
CA ASN A 112 -15.80 12.99 1.12
C ASN A 112 -15.01 11.74 0.76
N ALA A 113 -14.75 11.46 -0.50
CA ALA A 113 -13.84 10.40 -0.90
C ALA A 113 -12.39 10.90 -0.74
N ASN A 114 -11.67 10.30 0.20
CA ASN A 114 -10.23 10.51 0.33
C ASN A 114 -9.54 9.60 -0.66
N ILE A 115 -8.85 10.19 -1.62
CA ILE A 115 -7.97 9.43 -2.51
C ILE A 115 -6.55 9.59 -1.97
N GLY A 116 -5.99 8.51 -1.48
CA GLY A 116 -4.56 8.37 -1.29
C GLY A 116 -3.85 8.47 -2.64
N GLY A 117 -2.61 8.87 -2.64
CA GLY A 117 -1.85 8.96 -3.88
C GLY A 117 -0.35 8.85 -3.63
N LEU A 118 0.32 8.28 -4.62
CA LEU A 118 1.78 8.31 -4.69
C LEU A 118 2.19 9.63 -5.34
N ILE A 119 3.06 10.39 -4.70
CA ILE A 119 3.67 11.57 -5.31
C ILE A 119 5.01 11.19 -5.92
N TYR A 120 5.14 11.47 -7.19
CA TYR A 120 6.39 11.43 -7.90
C TYR A 120 6.93 12.85 -8.08
N ILE A 121 8.15 13.09 -7.64
CA ILE A 121 8.86 14.35 -7.82
C ILE A 121 10.06 14.12 -8.73
N ASN A 122 10.08 14.78 -9.87
CA ASN A 122 11.25 14.84 -10.71
C ASN A 122 12.05 16.10 -10.38
N TYR A 123 13.16 15.93 -9.67
CA TYR A 123 13.99 17.05 -9.24
C TYR A 123 14.77 17.72 -10.38
N GLN A 124 14.97 17.03 -11.51
CA GLN A 124 15.72 17.62 -12.64
C GLN A 124 14.94 18.72 -13.36
N ASN A 125 13.62 18.58 -13.42
CA ASN A 125 12.73 19.53 -14.10
C ASN A 125 11.71 20.19 -13.17
N GLY A 126 11.74 19.90 -11.87
CA GLY A 126 10.85 20.47 -10.89
C GLY A 126 9.39 20.03 -11.04
N THR A 127 9.11 18.97 -11.80
CA THR A 127 7.73 18.49 -11.96
C THR A 127 7.30 17.58 -10.83
N MET A 128 6.06 17.75 -10.38
CA MET A 128 5.42 16.90 -9.40
C MET A 128 4.21 16.24 -10.05
N THR A 129 4.14 14.91 -9.95
CA THR A 129 3.00 14.13 -10.45
C THR A 129 2.36 13.36 -9.30
N VAL A 130 1.05 13.49 -9.16
CA VAL A 130 0.27 12.70 -8.20
C VAL A 130 -0.36 11.53 -8.93
N LEU A 131 0.00 10.33 -8.53
CA LEU A 131 -0.56 9.09 -9.05
C LEU A 131 -1.66 8.61 -8.09
N PRO A 132 -2.89 8.40 -8.55
CA PRO A 132 -4.01 7.99 -7.71
C PRO A 132 -3.90 6.49 -7.37
N ILE A 133 -2.88 6.13 -6.61
CA ILE A 133 -2.67 4.77 -6.12
C ILE A 133 -3.00 4.79 -4.65
N ASP A 134 -4.21 4.40 -4.32
CA ASP A 134 -4.68 4.25 -2.95
C ASP A 134 -4.95 2.77 -2.68
N GLN A 135 -3.94 2.11 -2.17
CA GLN A 135 -4.07 0.73 -1.76
C GLN A 135 -3.35 0.51 -0.45
N PRO A 136 -3.91 -0.24 0.47
CA PRO A 136 -3.12 -0.78 1.55
C PRO A 136 -2.02 -1.64 0.93
N SER A 137 -0.76 -1.39 1.28
CA SER A 137 0.31 -2.31 0.93
C SER A 137 0.30 -3.54 1.82
N LEU A 138 -0.38 -3.48 2.95
CA LEU A 138 -0.44 -4.50 3.98
C LEU A 138 -1.84 -4.58 4.56
N TRP A 139 -2.45 -5.78 4.56
CA TRP A 139 -3.78 -6.00 5.15
C TRP A 139 -3.94 -7.44 5.65
N LEU A 140 -4.95 -7.65 6.49
CA LEU A 140 -5.34 -8.96 7.00
C LEU A 140 -6.55 -9.47 6.22
N SER A 141 -6.49 -10.70 5.74
CA SER A 141 -7.62 -11.39 5.08
C SER A 141 -7.64 -12.85 5.50
N ASN A 142 -8.77 -13.31 6.07
CA ASN A 142 -8.97 -14.68 6.55
C ASN A 142 -7.83 -15.19 7.48
N GLY A 143 -7.35 -14.32 8.38
CA GLY A 143 -6.26 -14.67 9.28
C GLY A 143 -4.87 -14.72 8.64
N SER A 144 -4.75 -14.45 7.35
CA SER A 144 -3.48 -14.36 6.64
C SER A 144 -3.12 -12.91 6.35
N ILE A 145 -1.85 -12.59 6.48
CA ILE A 145 -1.33 -11.26 6.17
C ILE A 145 -1.04 -11.19 4.68
N ARG A 146 -1.59 -10.18 4.02
CA ARG A 146 -1.35 -9.88 2.61
C ARG A 146 -0.40 -8.72 2.47
N PHE A 147 0.50 -8.82 1.51
CA PHE A 147 1.39 -7.73 1.13
C PHE A 147 1.39 -7.53 -0.39
N ARG A 148 1.34 -6.28 -0.80
CA ARG A 148 1.51 -5.89 -2.19
C ARG A 148 2.21 -4.54 -2.28
N LYS A 149 3.25 -4.47 -3.08
CA LYS A 149 3.92 -3.21 -3.39
C LYS A 149 3.21 -2.47 -4.52
N ALA A 150 3.23 -1.15 -4.50
CA ALA A 150 2.72 -0.34 -5.61
C ALA A 150 3.42 -0.74 -6.93
N PHE A 151 2.68 -0.72 -8.03
CA PHE A 151 3.13 -1.17 -9.36
C PHE A 151 3.52 -2.65 -9.48
N ASN A 152 3.39 -3.44 -8.42
CA ASN A 152 3.57 -4.89 -8.49
C ASN A 152 2.22 -5.56 -8.77
N ASP A 153 2.17 -6.45 -9.73
CA ASP A 153 0.95 -7.20 -10.08
C ASP A 153 0.70 -8.40 -9.15
N THR A 154 1.61 -8.65 -8.20
CA THR A 154 1.53 -9.81 -7.30
C THR A 154 1.16 -9.40 -5.89
N ILE A 155 0.19 -10.11 -5.33
CA ILE A 155 -0.14 -10.11 -3.91
C ILE A 155 0.56 -11.31 -3.29
N TYR A 156 1.21 -11.10 -2.16
CA TYR A 156 1.93 -12.12 -1.40
C TYR A 156 1.22 -12.43 -0.09
N ASP A 157 1.27 -13.69 0.31
CA ASP A 157 1.02 -14.15 1.66
C ASP A 157 2.29 -14.03 2.49
N ILE A 158 2.19 -13.39 3.64
CA ILE A 158 3.29 -13.23 4.57
C ILE A 158 3.06 -14.11 5.79
N LYS A 159 4.03 -14.99 6.05
CA LYS A 159 4.04 -15.86 7.22
C LYS A 159 5.44 -15.91 7.81
N GLY A 160 5.64 -15.22 8.94
CA GLY A 160 6.97 -15.07 9.53
C GLY A 160 7.95 -14.44 8.53
N HIS A 161 9.00 -15.17 8.18
CA HIS A 161 10.03 -14.74 7.22
C HIS A 161 9.75 -15.14 5.77
N GLU A 162 8.60 -15.77 5.50
CA GLU A 162 8.27 -16.27 4.17
C GLU A 162 7.25 -15.37 3.49
N ALA A 163 7.51 -15.09 2.22
CA ALA A 163 6.58 -14.48 1.30
C ALA A 163 6.28 -15.45 0.17
N THR A 164 5.03 -15.87 0.06
CA THR A 164 4.58 -16.76 -1.00
C THR A 164 3.57 -16.05 -1.90
N VAL A 165 3.57 -16.38 -3.19
CA VAL A 165 2.60 -15.79 -4.12
C VAL A 165 1.20 -16.23 -3.75
N HIS A 166 0.32 -15.28 -3.47
CA HIS A 166 -1.09 -15.52 -3.24
C HIS A 166 -1.90 -15.39 -4.54
N THR A 167 -1.75 -14.27 -5.23
CA THR A 167 -2.50 -13.96 -6.46
C THR A 167 -1.68 -13.03 -7.33
N THR A 168 -1.76 -13.21 -8.64
CA THR A 168 -1.13 -12.32 -9.62
C THR A 168 -2.17 -11.79 -10.59
N PHE A 169 -2.17 -10.49 -10.82
CA PHE A 169 -2.94 -9.86 -11.90
C PHE A 169 -2.20 -10.05 -13.22
N HIS A 170 -2.75 -10.81 -14.14
CA HIS A 170 -2.13 -11.06 -15.44
C HIS A 170 -2.45 -9.95 -16.43
N THR A 171 -1.82 -8.81 -16.28
CA THR A 171 -1.97 -7.64 -17.17
C THR A 171 -1.23 -7.82 -18.51
N ARG A 172 -0.36 -8.84 -18.64
CA ARG A 172 0.39 -9.21 -19.85
C ARG A 172 1.16 -8.01 -20.43
N GLN A 173 0.98 -7.74 -21.75
CA GLN A 173 1.62 -6.62 -22.46
C GLN A 173 1.16 -5.23 -21.99
N TRP A 174 0.12 -5.15 -21.18
CA TRP A 174 -0.37 -3.90 -20.58
C TRP A 174 0.15 -3.66 -19.16
N HIS A 175 1.04 -4.53 -18.66
CA HIS A 175 1.74 -4.28 -17.41
C HIS A 175 2.51 -2.95 -17.48
N PHE A 176 2.39 -2.13 -16.46
CA PHE A 176 3.13 -0.87 -16.41
C PHE A 176 4.61 -1.14 -16.11
N PRO A 177 5.51 -0.89 -17.06
CA PRO A 177 6.93 -1.13 -16.82
C PRO A 177 7.47 -0.09 -15.86
N ALA A 178 8.17 -0.55 -14.83
CA ALA A 178 8.65 0.32 -13.77
C ALA A 178 9.64 1.39 -14.30
N GLU A 179 10.41 1.08 -15.33
CA GLU A 179 11.33 2.01 -15.99
C GLU A 179 10.63 3.19 -16.70
N LYS A 180 9.31 3.08 -16.92
CA LYS A 180 8.50 4.17 -17.50
C LYS A 180 7.87 5.08 -16.45
N MET A 181 8.10 4.83 -15.19
CA MET A 181 7.61 5.71 -14.14
C MET A 181 8.22 7.12 -14.28
N GLY A 182 7.38 8.15 -14.22
CA GLY A 182 7.77 9.53 -14.44
C GLY A 182 7.88 9.95 -15.91
N GLN A 183 7.79 9.01 -16.84
CA GLN A 183 7.68 9.31 -18.27
C GLN A 183 6.19 9.39 -18.64
N LYS A 184 5.79 10.44 -19.36
CA LYS A 184 4.42 10.58 -19.82
C LYS A 184 4.16 9.92 -21.17
N GLU A 185 5.21 9.82 -21.95
CA GLU A 185 5.14 9.32 -23.31
C GLU A 185 4.87 7.82 -23.35
N ASP A 186 3.98 7.39 -24.22
CA ASP A 186 3.62 5.98 -24.47
C ASP A 186 3.10 5.20 -23.24
N THR A 187 2.53 5.89 -22.25
CA THR A 187 2.01 5.24 -21.04
C THR A 187 0.51 4.98 -21.05
N ASP A 188 -0.23 5.55 -21.99
CA ASP A 188 -1.70 5.46 -22.07
C ASP A 188 -2.24 4.03 -22.27
N LYS A 189 -1.41 3.10 -22.73
CA LYS A 189 -1.78 1.70 -22.96
C LYS A 189 -1.64 0.81 -21.72
N TYR A 190 -0.84 1.22 -20.76
CA TYR A 190 -0.53 0.39 -19.60
C TYR A 190 -1.60 0.46 -18.53
N ILE A 191 -1.73 -0.63 -17.78
CA ILE A 191 -2.70 -0.80 -16.71
C ILE A 191 -1.97 -0.89 -15.39
N VAL A 192 -2.47 -0.17 -14.39
CA VAL A 192 -2.01 -0.23 -13.00
C VAL A 192 -3.19 -0.55 -12.10
N ILE A 193 -3.01 -1.50 -11.21
CA ILE A 193 -3.99 -1.76 -10.15
C ILE A 193 -3.79 -0.69 -9.07
N THR A 194 -4.79 0.13 -8.85
CA THR A 194 -4.70 1.31 -7.97
C THR A 194 -5.36 1.13 -6.62
N SER A 195 -6.30 0.19 -6.50
CA SER A 195 -6.98 -0.09 -5.24
C SER A 195 -7.38 -1.55 -5.16
N ILE A 196 -7.35 -2.11 -3.96
CA ILE A 196 -7.75 -3.49 -3.67
C ILE A 196 -8.52 -3.54 -2.37
N LEU A 197 -9.61 -4.30 -2.38
CA LEU A 197 -10.34 -4.72 -1.19
C LEU A 197 -10.57 -6.22 -1.28
N GLU A 198 -10.06 -6.96 -0.31
CA GLU A 198 -10.20 -8.41 -0.26
C GLU A 198 -11.22 -8.84 0.79
N THR A 199 -12.11 -9.74 0.39
CA THR A 199 -13.03 -10.46 1.27
C THR A 199 -12.75 -11.97 1.20
N PRO A 200 -13.34 -12.80 2.04
CA PRO A 200 -13.18 -14.25 1.96
C PRO A 200 -13.42 -14.81 0.55
N ASN A 201 -14.45 -14.35 -0.13
CA ASN A 201 -14.91 -14.94 -1.40
C ASN A 201 -14.57 -14.09 -2.63
N HIS A 202 -14.22 -12.81 -2.46
CA HIS A 202 -14.00 -11.91 -3.58
C HIS A 202 -12.76 -11.05 -3.40
N LEU A 203 -12.16 -10.64 -4.51
CA LEU A 203 -11.18 -9.58 -4.59
C LEU A 203 -11.77 -8.46 -5.46
N PHE A 204 -12.08 -7.34 -4.84
CA PHE A 204 -12.50 -6.13 -5.55
C PHE A 204 -11.26 -5.30 -5.86
N PHE A 205 -11.19 -4.76 -7.06
CA PHE A 205 -10.06 -3.91 -7.43
C PHE A 205 -10.46 -2.81 -8.39
N ILE A 206 -9.70 -1.73 -8.35
CA ILE A 206 -9.74 -0.68 -9.33
C ILE A 206 -8.44 -0.73 -10.10
N SER A 207 -8.53 -0.74 -11.42
CA SER A 207 -7.40 -0.58 -12.30
C SER A 207 -7.54 0.70 -13.12
N LEU A 208 -6.41 1.26 -13.48
CA LEU A 208 -6.34 2.49 -14.26
C LEU A 208 -5.51 2.22 -15.52
N GLN A 209 -6.12 2.36 -16.68
CA GLN A 209 -5.39 2.42 -17.94
C GLN A 209 -5.00 3.87 -18.22
N GLY A 210 -3.73 4.08 -18.57
CA GLY A 210 -3.17 5.43 -18.68
C GLY A 210 -2.93 6.06 -17.30
N LEU A 211 -1.69 6.36 -16.99
CA LEU A 211 -1.33 6.82 -15.64
C LEU A 211 -1.33 8.34 -15.51
N TYR A 212 -1.07 9.07 -16.59
CA TYR A 212 -0.85 10.52 -16.54
C TYR A 212 -2.00 11.32 -17.14
N ASP A 213 -2.21 11.28 -18.44
CA ASP A 213 -3.09 12.22 -19.13
C ASP A 213 -4.46 11.62 -19.48
N LYS A 214 -4.51 10.44 -20.06
CA LYS A 214 -5.74 9.78 -20.49
C LYS A 214 -6.09 8.61 -19.56
N LYS A 215 -6.60 8.97 -18.38
CA LYS A 215 -6.92 7.98 -17.34
C LYS A 215 -8.29 7.37 -17.58
N LYS A 216 -8.32 6.05 -17.76
CA LYS A 216 -9.55 5.28 -17.87
C LYS A 216 -9.64 4.26 -16.74
N PRO A 217 -10.53 4.47 -15.75
CA PRO A 217 -10.71 3.54 -14.66
C PRO A 217 -11.56 2.33 -15.06
N PHE A 218 -11.24 1.19 -14.50
CA PHE A 218 -12.02 -0.05 -14.58
C PHE A 218 -12.24 -0.58 -13.18
N TYR A 219 -13.45 -1.09 -12.93
CA TYR A 219 -13.80 -1.77 -11.70
C TYR A 219 -13.81 -3.27 -11.95
N GLY A 220 -13.09 -4.01 -11.12
CA GLY A 220 -12.98 -5.46 -11.24
C GLY A 220 -13.44 -6.16 -9.98
N ILE A 221 -14.04 -7.33 -10.15
CA ILE A 221 -14.39 -8.27 -9.10
C ILE A 221 -13.88 -9.64 -9.54
N TYR A 222 -12.98 -10.22 -8.76
CA TYR A 222 -12.58 -11.61 -8.93
C TYR A 222 -13.34 -12.47 -7.92
N ASP A 223 -14.12 -13.40 -8.43
CA ASP A 223 -14.81 -14.44 -7.67
C ASP A 223 -13.84 -15.59 -7.43
N LYS A 224 -13.44 -15.79 -6.18
CA LYS A 224 -12.41 -16.77 -5.81
C LYS A 224 -12.91 -18.22 -5.92
N GLU A 225 -14.21 -18.44 -5.76
CA GLU A 225 -14.81 -19.77 -5.87
C GLU A 225 -14.92 -20.20 -7.32
N LYS A 226 -15.41 -19.30 -8.17
CA LYS A 226 -15.62 -19.59 -9.61
C LYS A 226 -14.36 -19.40 -10.45
N HIS A 227 -13.32 -18.75 -9.91
CA HIS A 227 -12.12 -18.34 -10.63
C HIS A 227 -12.42 -17.46 -11.86
N ILE A 228 -13.41 -16.58 -11.74
CA ILE A 228 -13.86 -15.67 -12.81
C ILE A 228 -13.62 -14.22 -12.39
N THR A 229 -13.07 -13.44 -13.33
CA THR A 229 -12.96 -11.98 -13.17
C THR A 229 -14.04 -11.30 -13.99
N TYR A 230 -14.82 -10.44 -13.33
CA TYR A 230 -15.76 -9.52 -13.96
C TYR A 230 -15.14 -8.14 -13.97
N MET A 231 -15.18 -7.47 -15.10
CA MET A 231 -14.69 -6.09 -15.23
C MET A 231 -15.72 -5.22 -15.92
N ASN A 232 -15.85 -3.99 -15.45
CA ASN A 232 -16.70 -2.98 -16.05
C ASN A 232 -15.90 -1.69 -16.27
N ASP A 233 -16.19 -1.04 -17.38
CA ASP A 233 -15.73 0.29 -17.73
C ASP A 233 -16.52 1.31 -16.89
N ALA A 234 -15.84 2.24 -16.25
CA ALA A 234 -16.48 3.34 -15.50
C ALA A 234 -16.86 4.49 -16.44
N ASN A 235 -17.71 4.23 -17.43
CA ASN A 235 -18.31 5.28 -18.24
C ASN A 235 -19.57 5.84 -17.60
#